data_1be27386958e339255e31f2c741c08c0
#
_entry.id   1be27386958e339255e31f2c741c08c0
#
_cell.length_a   1.000
_cell.length_b   1.000
_cell.length_c   1.000
_cell.angle_alpha   90.00
_cell.angle_beta   90.00
_cell.angle_gamma   90.00
#
_symmetry.space_group_name_H-M   'P 1'
#
loop_
_entity.id
_entity.type
_entity.pdbx_description
1 polymer ?
#
loop_
_entity_poly.entity_id
_entity_poly.type
_entity_poly.pdbx_seq_one_letter_code
_entity_poly.pdbx_strand_id
1 'polypeptide(L)'
;MEFYTPNIVRVSKTLESGNVNLRKSLAVVLEPTQVEVNVSRQNDMVKASSSLLEVILDLNTGRVQFSNLDGSKLLTEKDYGVQLMPLQYVQRIREKKVESHVAGEVVPTQSAPGQNTPGLDRGKMRTIVENTYEVSQSFILDEDEVIYGLGQQQTGKMNQRNQRLVLEQNNMQIAVPYFASVKGYGLYWDNYSITTFDDTPMGTSFRSEAGEAIDYYFLYGGNGDATVALLRQLSGQAPMVPLWTLGFWLLAV
;
A
#
# COMPACT_ATOMS: atom_id res chain seq x y z
N MET A 1 1.74 -16.67 1.32
CA MET A 1 0.36 -16.41 0.82
C MET A 1 -0.61 -16.85 1.89
N GLU A 2 -1.64 -16.06 2.13
CA GLU A 2 -2.62 -16.29 3.18
C GLU A 2 -4.02 -15.94 2.65
N PHE A 3 -4.97 -16.86 2.78
CA PHE A 3 -6.37 -16.58 2.47
C PHE A 3 -7.03 -15.90 3.67
N TYR A 4 -7.48 -14.67 3.49
CA TYR A 4 -8.26 -13.92 4.49
C TYR A 4 -9.73 -14.34 4.48
N THR A 5 -10.26 -14.56 3.27
CA THR A 5 -11.58 -15.13 2.98
C THR A 5 -11.45 -16.02 1.75
N PRO A 6 -12.48 -16.76 1.32
CA PRO A 6 -12.41 -17.56 0.10
C PRO A 6 -12.03 -16.79 -1.17
N ASN A 7 -12.18 -15.46 -1.17
CA ASN A 7 -11.97 -14.58 -2.32
C ASN A 7 -11.05 -13.37 -2.05
N ILE A 8 -10.40 -13.32 -0.87
CA ILE A 8 -9.37 -12.34 -0.55
C ILE A 8 -8.09 -13.08 -0.16
N VAL A 9 -7.01 -12.81 -0.88
CA VAL A 9 -5.71 -13.44 -0.66
C VAL A 9 -4.65 -12.37 -0.45
N ARG A 10 -3.91 -12.46 0.66
CA ARG A 10 -2.70 -11.67 0.91
C ARG A 10 -1.49 -12.39 0.35
N VAL A 11 -0.65 -11.68 -0.37
CA VAL A 11 0.66 -12.13 -0.82
C VAL A 11 1.72 -11.24 -0.21
N SER A 12 2.64 -11.83 0.51
CA SER A 12 3.79 -11.13 1.09
C SER A 12 5.09 -11.83 0.69
N LYS A 13 6.11 -11.03 0.34
CA LYS A 13 7.44 -11.52 -0.07
C LYS A 13 8.51 -10.72 0.64
N THR A 14 9.45 -11.43 1.24
CA THR A 14 10.58 -10.84 1.97
C THR A 14 11.88 -11.53 1.59
N LEU A 15 13.01 -10.90 1.88
CA LEU A 15 14.32 -11.53 1.74
C LEU A 15 14.69 -12.38 2.96
N GLU A 16 13.99 -12.22 4.08
CA GLU A 16 14.25 -12.99 5.29
C GLU A 16 13.67 -14.40 5.17
N SER A 17 14.47 -15.39 5.53
CA SER A 17 14.02 -16.77 5.62
C SER A 17 13.37 -17.02 6.99
N GLY A 18 12.18 -17.66 7.00
CA GLY A 18 11.47 -18.05 8.21
C GLY A 18 10.14 -17.36 8.40
N ASN A 19 9.59 -17.43 9.62
CA ASN A 19 8.37 -16.72 9.99
C ASN A 19 8.67 -15.24 10.15
N VAL A 20 8.53 -14.49 9.08
CA VAL A 20 8.64 -13.03 9.12
C VAL A 20 7.40 -12.49 9.81
N ASN A 21 7.62 -11.80 10.93
CA ASN A 21 6.55 -11.12 11.64
C ASN A 21 6.25 -9.80 10.89
N LEU A 22 5.48 -9.91 9.80
CA LEU A 22 5.07 -8.74 9.04
C LEU A 22 4.31 -7.78 9.94
N ARG A 23 4.61 -6.50 9.83
CA ARG A 23 3.88 -5.46 10.56
C ARG A 23 2.39 -5.57 10.24
N LYS A 24 1.55 -5.35 11.26
CA LYS A 24 0.11 -5.23 11.04
C LYS A 24 -0.14 -4.04 10.12
N SER A 25 -0.95 -4.25 9.09
CA SER A 25 -1.37 -3.17 8.21
C SER A 25 -2.11 -2.09 8.99
N LEU A 26 -1.87 -0.83 8.65
CA LEU A 26 -2.63 0.31 9.19
C LEU A 26 -3.94 0.54 8.43
N ALA A 27 -4.06 0.01 7.22
CA ALA A 27 -5.20 0.22 6.35
C ALA A 27 -6.14 -0.99 6.30
N VAL A 28 -5.68 -2.17 6.72
CA VAL A 28 -6.47 -3.40 6.70
C VAL A 28 -7.00 -3.71 8.08
N VAL A 29 -8.32 -3.73 8.20
CA VAL A 29 -9.04 -4.04 9.46
C VAL A 29 -9.57 -5.47 9.48
N LEU A 30 -9.68 -6.11 8.31
CA LEU A 30 -10.14 -7.49 8.21
C LEU A 30 -9.08 -8.42 8.83
N GLU A 31 -9.51 -9.23 9.77
CA GLU A 31 -8.68 -10.31 10.29
C GLU A 31 -8.90 -11.58 9.45
N PRO A 32 -7.84 -12.40 9.23
CA PRO A 32 -7.99 -13.64 8.47
C PRO A 32 -8.97 -14.58 9.16
N THR A 33 -9.85 -15.18 8.36
CA THR A 33 -10.81 -16.18 8.82
C THR A 33 -10.26 -17.59 8.56
N GLN A 34 -10.84 -18.58 9.20
CA GLN A 34 -10.53 -19.97 8.85
C GLN A 34 -11.17 -20.29 7.49
N VAL A 35 -10.35 -20.43 6.46
CA VAL A 35 -10.76 -20.77 5.10
C VAL A 35 -10.37 -22.21 4.80
N GLU A 36 -11.31 -22.98 4.26
CA GLU A 36 -11.00 -24.29 3.73
C GLU A 36 -10.25 -24.14 2.40
N VAL A 37 -9.00 -24.57 2.36
CA VAL A 37 -8.11 -24.46 1.21
C VAL A 37 -7.55 -25.83 0.86
N ASN A 38 -7.80 -26.27 -0.37
CA ASN A 38 -7.18 -27.47 -0.90
C ASN A 38 -5.81 -27.13 -1.47
N VAL A 39 -4.76 -27.72 -0.92
CA VAL A 39 -3.39 -27.49 -1.37
C VAL A 39 -2.86 -28.73 -2.05
N SER A 40 -2.33 -28.58 -3.24
CA SER A 40 -1.64 -29.62 -3.98
C SER A 40 -0.31 -29.12 -4.50
N ARG A 41 0.67 -30.00 -4.61
CA ARG A 41 1.97 -29.70 -5.19
C ARG A 41 2.27 -30.67 -6.33
N GLN A 42 2.64 -30.11 -7.46
CA GLN A 42 3.10 -30.89 -8.60
C GLN A 42 4.41 -30.27 -9.11
N ASN A 43 5.51 -30.98 -8.95
CA ASN A 43 6.88 -30.47 -9.20
C ASN A 43 7.14 -29.18 -8.41
N ASP A 44 7.45 -28.08 -9.11
CA ASP A 44 7.74 -26.78 -8.54
C ASP A 44 6.53 -25.85 -8.52
N MET A 45 5.35 -26.37 -8.80
CA MET A 45 4.11 -25.63 -8.74
C MET A 45 3.30 -26.03 -7.49
N VAL A 46 2.92 -25.04 -6.70
CA VAL A 46 2.00 -25.21 -5.57
C VAL A 46 0.69 -24.53 -5.95
N LYS A 47 -0.37 -25.31 -5.92
CA LYS A 47 -1.74 -24.87 -6.18
C LYS A 47 -2.52 -24.85 -4.88
N ALA A 48 -3.15 -23.74 -4.56
CA ALA A 48 -4.03 -23.55 -3.44
C ALA A 48 -5.40 -23.09 -3.95
N SER A 49 -6.46 -23.82 -3.63
CA SER A 49 -7.81 -23.53 -4.11
C SER A 49 -8.79 -23.40 -2.95
N SER A 50 -9.49 -22.28 -2.88
CA SER A 50 -10.68 -22.09 -2.04
C SER A 50 -11.95 -22.49 -2.78
N SER A 51 -13.11 -22.17 -2.23
CA SER A 51 -14.41 -22.36 -2.92
C SER A 51 -14.66 -21.37 -4.07
N LEU A 52 -13.85 -20.31 -4.22
CA LEU A 52 -14.07 -19.24 -5.19
C LEU A 52 -12.86 -18.93 -6.07
N LEU A 53 -11.66 -19.25 -5.64
CA LEU A 53 -10.42 -18.79 -6.26
C LEU A 53 -9.37 -19.88 -6.24
N GLU A 54 -8.58 -19.93 -7.28
CA GLU A 54 -7.38 -20.75 -7.40
C GLU A 54 -6.14 -19.86 -7.48
N VAL A 55 -5.13 -20.18 -6.68
CA VAL A 55 -3.84 -19.50 -6.65
C VAL A 55 -2.72 -20.50 -6.93
N ILE A 56 -1.87 -20.20 -7.88
CA ILE A 56 -0.73 -21.02 -8.28
C ILE A 56 0.55 -20.27 -7.96
N LEU A 57 1.43 -20.90 -7.19
CA LEU A 57 2.77 -20.39 -6.90
C LEU A 57 3.80 -21.25 -7.65
N ASP A 58 4.62 -20.61 -8.45
CA ASP A 58 5.81 -21.20 -9.08
C ASP A 58 7.00 -21.02 -8.11
N LEU A 59 7.52 -22.12 -7.59
CA LEU A 59 8.62 -22.11 -6.62
C LEU A 59 9.98 -21.74 -7.24
N ASN A 60 10.14 -21.83 -8.57
CA ASN A 60 11.39 -21.45 -9.25
C ASN A 60 11.51 -19.94 -9.41
N THR A 61 10.40 -19.26 -9.73
CA THR A 61 10.39 -17.84 -10.03
C THR A 61 9.79 -16.99 -8.92
N GLY A 62 9.09 -17.63 -7.96
CA GLY A 62 8.29 -16.93 -6.95
C GLY A 62 7.03 -16.26 -7.50
N ARG A 63 6.67 -16.55 -8.77
CA ARG A 63 5.50 -15.98 -9.44
C ARG A 63 4.21 -16.53 -8.87
N VAL A 64 3.25 -15.63 -8.62
CA VAL A 64 1.89 -15.97 -8.22
C VAL A 64 0.93 -15.70 -9.39
N GLN A 65 0.02 -16.63 -9.63
CA GLN A 65 -1.07 -16.50 -10.60
C GLN A 65 -2.40 -16.73 -9.89
N PHE A 66 -3.36 -15.88 -10.19
CA PHE A 66 -4.74 -15.98 -9.73
C PHE A 66 -5.64 -16.40 -10.91
N SER A 67 -6.50 -17.36 -10.67
CA SER A 67 -7.42 -17.88 -11.67
C SER A 67 -8.79 -18.19 -11.04
N ASN A 68 -9.82 -18.19 -11.86
CA ASN A 68 -11.11 -18.75 -11.49
C ASN A 68 -11.02 -20.27 -11.33
N LEU A 69 -12.03 -20.87 -10.73
CA LEU A 69 -12.12 -22.33 -10.60
C LEU A 69 -12.30 -23.05 -11.95
N ASP A 70 -12.74 -22.35 -13.00
CA ASP A 70 -12.81 -22.84 -14.37
C ASP A 70 -11.46 -22.80 -15.10
N GLY A 71 -10.41 -22.28 -14.44
CA GLY A 71 -9.06 -22.14 -14.98
C GLY A 71 -8.82 -20.85 -15.76
N SER A 72 -9.81 -19.97 -15.93
CA SER A 72 -9.61 -18.68 -16.57
C SER A 72 -8.70 -17.78 -15.73
N LYS A 73 -7.67 -17.22 -16.36
CA LYS A 73 -6.69 -16.36 -15.69
C LYS A 73 -7.28 -14.99 -15.35
N LEU A 74 -7.07 -14.55 -14.12
CA LEU A 74 -7.46 -13.23 -13.65
C LEU A 74 -6.26 -12.29 -13.65
N LEU A 75 -5.22 -12.62 -12.88
CA LEU A 75 -4.01 -11.82 -12.78
C LEU A 75 -2.80 -12.74 -12.66
N THR A 76 -1.70 -12.35 -13.29
CA THR A 76 -0.44 -13.09 -13.20
C THR A 76 0.68 -12.12 -12.86
N GLU A 77 1.51 -12.47 -11.89
CA GLU A 77 2.77 -11.77 -11.68
C GLU A 77 3.74 -12.05 -12.83
N LYS A 78 4.60 -11.10 -13.13
CA LYS A 78 5.67 -11.29 -14.13
C LYS A 78 6.75 -12.19 -13.54
N ASP A 79 7.31 -13.08 -14.36
CA ASP A 79 8.48 -13.87 -13.97
C ASP A 79 9.63 -12.93 -13.58
N TYR A 80 10.25 -13.21 -12.43
CA TYR A 80 11.28 -12.35 -11.83
C TYR A 80 10.85 -10.88 -11.66
N GLY A 81 9.54 -10.65 -11.52
CA GLY A 81 8.94 -9.33 -11.37
C GLY A 81 9.09 -8.71 -9.97
N VAL A 82 9.73 -9.44 -9.06
CA VAL A 82 10.01 -9.01 -7.68
C VAL A 82 11.35 -8.30 -7.64
N GLN A 83 11.40 -7.13 -6.99
CA GLN A 83 12.65 -6.45 -6.68
C GLN A 83 12.60 -5.92 -5.24
N LEU A 84 13.63 -6.21 -4.48
CA LEU A 84 13.90 -5.62 -3.17
C LEU A 84 15.34 -5.09 -3.22
N MET A 85 15.50 -3.79 -3.48
CA MET A 85 16.80 -3.16 -3.62
C MET A 85 17.19 -2.48 -2.31
N PRO A 86 18.32 -2.86 -1.67
CA PRO A 86 18.74 -2.26 -0.41
C PRO A 86 18.85 -0.75 -0.52
N LEU A 87 18.27 -0.05 0.45
CA LEU A 87 18.29 1.41 0.55
C LEU A 87 18.62 1.82 1.98
N GLN A 88 19.44 2.86 2.12
CA GLN A 88 19.64 3.53 3.40
C GLN A 88 18.83 4.82 3.44
N TYR A 89 17.87 4.87 4.34
CA TYR A 89 17.12 6.08 4.60
C TYR A 89 17.80 6.88 5.72
N VAL A 90 18.18 8.12 5.40
CA VAL A 90 18.86 9.01 6.35
C VAL A 90 17.93 10.14 6.74
N GLN A 91 17.38 10.08 7.94
CA GLN A 91 16.53 11.13 8.47
C GLN A 91 17.30 12.00 9.46
N ARG A 92 17.31 13.32 9.24
CA ARG A 92 17.85 14.31 10.18
C ARG A 92 16.72 14.92 10.96
N ILE A 93 16.59 14.54 12.23
CA ILE A 93 15.57 15.06 13.14
C ILE A 93 16.19 16.12 14.04
N ARG A 94 15.55 17.29 14.16
CA ARG A 94 15.85 18.24 15.22
C ARG A 94 15.18 17.76 16.51
N GLU A 95 15.98 17.44 17.53
CA GLU A 95 15.44 17.25 18.86
C GLU A 95 15.01 18.60 19.40
N LYS A 96 13.69 18.84 19.47
CA LYS A 96 13.16 19.94 20.28
C LYS A 96 13.41 19.60 21.74
N LYS A 97 14.12 20.46 22.47
CA LYS A 97 14.05 20.40 23.94
C LYS A 97 12.58 20.53 24.32
N VAL A 98 12.03 19.49 24.89
CA VAL A 98 10.74 19.59 25.60
C VAL A 98 11.07 20.34 26.89
N GLU A 99 10.85 21.64 26.89
CA GLU A 99 10.80 22.40 28.14
C GLU A 99 9.57 21.87 28.89
N SER A 100 9.83 21.13 29.95
CA SER A 100 8.77 20.76 30.88
C SER A 100 8.25 22.06 31.54
N HIS A 101 7.15 22.54 31.02
CA HIS A 101 6.40 23.59 31.74
C HIS A 101 5.82 22.97 33.02
N VAL A 102 6.58 23.07 34.09
CA VAL A 102 6.01 22.92 35.42
C VAL A 102 5.07 24.13 35.58
N ALA A 103 3.78 23.86 35.64
CA ALA A 103 2.79 24.91 35.88
C ALA A 103 3.14 25.67 37.17
N GLY A 104 3.50 26.95 37.08
CA GLY A 104 3.59 27.78 38.25
C GLY A 104 4.59 28.95 38.28
N GLU A 105 5.53 29.08 37.34
CA GLU A 105 6.42 30.24 37.36
C GLU A 105 6.44 30.99 36.03
N VAL A 106 5.76 32.13 36.01
CA VAL A 106 5.89 33.13 34.96
C VAL A 106 7.11 33.98 35.34
N VAL A 107 8.24 33.72 34.74
CA VAL A 107 9.41 34.62 34.83
C VAL A 107 9.24 35.69 33.75
N PRO A 108 9.06 36.97 34.11
CA PRO A 108 8.98 38.04 33.12
C PRO A 108 10.36 38.27 32.51
N THR A 109 10.52 37.95 31.24
CA THR A 109 11.73 38.30 30.48
C THR A 109 11.66 39.79 30.14
N GLN A 110 12.32 40.63 30.90
CA GLN A 110 12.64 42.00 30.46
C GLN A 110 13.82 41.93 29.51
N SER A 111 13.54 42.10 28.24
CA SER A 111 14.58 42.30 27.23
C SER A 111 15.02 43.76 27.23
N ALA A 112 16.23 44.04 27.67
CA ALA A 112 16.84 45.37 27.50
C ALA A 112 17.16 45.62 26.00
N PRO A 113 16.95 46.85 25.51
CA PRO A 113 17.26 47.19 24.12
C PRO A 113 18.77 47.08 23.87
N GLY A 114 19.19 46.23 22.99
CA GLY A 114 20.58 46.13 22.53
C GLY A 114 21.31 44.84 22.81
N GLN A 115 20.70 43.85 23.44
CA GLN A 115 21.29 42.52 23.58
C GLN A 115 20.74 41.54 22.54
N ASN A 116 21.69 40.89 21.93
CA ASN A 116 21.55 39.85 20.93
C ASN A 116 20.31 39.00 21.11
N THR A 117 19.56 38.84 20.04
CA THR A 117 18.57 37.77 19.90
C THR A 117 19.10 36.51 20.55
N PRO A 118 18.36 35.91 21.53
CA PRO A 118 18.76 34.63 22.10
C PRO A 118 19.03 33.71 20.92
N GLY A 119 20.27 33.20 20.84
CA GLY A 119 20.65 32.32 19.74
C GLY A 119 19.59 31.21 19.75
N LEU A 120 18.91 31.07 18.62
CA LEU A 120 18.03 29.91 18.40
C LEU A 120 18.85 28.70 18.88
N ASP A 121 18.42 28.09 19.97
CA ASP A 121 18.98 26.83 20.42
C ASP A 121 18.80 25.89 19.23
N ARG A 122 19.88 25.72 18.47
CA ARG A 122 19.94 24.82 17.33
C ARG A 122 19.97 23.40 17.90
N GLY A 123 18.83 22.96 18.45
CA GLY A 123 18.66 21.67 19.07
C GLY A 123 19.51 20.61 18.37
N LYS A 124 20.08 19.68 19.11
CA LYS A 124 20.96 18.65 18.59
C LYS A 124 20.30 17.95 17.42
N MET A 125 20.99 17.97 16.28
CA MET A 125 20.56 17.20 15.11
C MET A 125 20.89 15.74 15.37
N ARG A 126 19.88 14.90 15.44
CA ARG A 126 20.02 13.45 15.47
C ARG A 126 19.87 12.92 14.05
N THR A 127 20.84 12.15 13.61
CA THR A 127 20.74 11.41 12.35
C THR A 127 20.28 10.00 12.67
N ILE A 128 19.14 9.64 12.12
CA ILE A 128 18.63 8.25 12.14
C ILE A 128 18.97 7.68 10.76
N VAL A 129 19.65 6.54 10.75
CA VAL A 129 19.90 5.75 9.54
C VAL A 129 19.10 4.47 9.69
N GLU A 130 18.14 4.28 8.81
CA GLU A 130 17.36 3.05 8.74
C GLU A 130 17.71 2.32 7.45
N ASN A 131 17.99 1.03 7.56
CA ASN A 131 18.15 0.17 6.39
C ASN A 131 16.76 -0.32 5.99
N THR A 132 16.40 -0.14 4.74
CA THR A 132 15.14 -0.55 4.16
C THR A 132 15.38 -1.02 2.72
N TYR A 133 14.32 -1.26 1.96
CA TYR A 133 14.42 -1.64 0.56
C TYR A 133 13.50 -0.75 -0.27
N GLU A 134 13.93 -0.38 -1.47
CA GLU A 134 13.01 -0.03 -2.53
C GLU A 134 12.35 -1.35 -2.96
N VAL A 135 11.03 -1.41 -2.93
CA VAL A 135 10.28 -2.65 -3.22
C VAL A 135 9.42 -2.48 -4.46
N SER A 136 9.44 -3.46 -5.35
CA SER A 136 8.56 -3.46 -6.50
C SER A 136 8.08 -4.85 -6.90
N GLN A 137 6.86 -4.89 -7.44
CA GLN A 137 6.26 -6.08 -8.03
C GLN A 137 5.64 -5.73 -9.37
N SER A 138 5.94 -6.54 -10.37
CA SER A 138 5.38 -6.41 -11.71
C SER A 138 4.36 -7.50 -11.99
N PHE A 139 3.32 -7.12 -12.74
CA PHE A 139 2.20 -7.96 -13.14
C PHE A 139 2.04 -7.93 -14.66
N ILE A 140 1.35 -8.92 -15.19
CA ILE A 140 0.95 -9.00 -16.59
C ILE A 140 -0.57 -8.92 -16.62
N LEU A 141 -1.08 -7.86 -17.24
CA LEU A 141 -2.49 -7.68 -17.55
C LEU A 141 -2.73 -8.00 -19.02
N ASP A 142 -3.94 -8.45 -19.37
CA ASP A 142 -4.31 -8.66 -20.75
C ASP A 142 -4.31 -7.34 -21.53
N GLU A 143 -4.10 -7.40 -22.83
CA GLU A 143 -3.93 -6.20 -23.66
C GLU A 143 -5.18 -5.30 -23.68
N ASP A 144 -6.36 -5.94 -23.69
CA ASP A 144 -7.68 -5.27 -23.70
C ASP A 144 -8.26 -5.02 -22.30
N GLU A 145 -7.55 -5.42 -21.26
CA GLU A 145 -8.01 -5.25 -19.88
C GLU A 145 -8.02 -3.78 -19.47
N VAL A 146 -9.12 -3.34 -18.89
CA VAL A 146 -9.29 -1.98 -18.37
C VAL A 146 -9.22 -2.01 -16.84
N ILE A 147 -8.50 -1.04 -16.26
CA ILE A 147 -8.38 -0.89 -14.82
C ILE A 147 -8.78 0.51 -14.38
N TYR A 148 -9.42 0.60 -13.21
CA TYR A 148 -9.89 1.84 -12.58
C TYR A 148 -9.38 1.94 -11.15
N GLY A 149 -9.18 3.14 -10.64
CA GLY A 149 -8.77 3.36 -9.25
C GLY A 149 -7.56 4.26 -9.10
N LEU A 150 -6.65 3.89 -8.19
CA LEU A 150 -5.43 4.60 -7.81
C LEU A 150 -5.70 5.96 -7.12
N GLY A 151 -6.93 6.14 -6.61
CA GLY A 151 -7.35 7.36 -5.94
C GLY A 151 -7.88 8.44 -6.89
N GLN A 152 -7.78 9.68 -6.46
CA GLN A 152 -8.19 10.84 -7.24
C GLN A 152 -6.96 11.52 -7.84
N GLN A 153 -6.87 11.52 -9.16
CA GLN A 153 -5.79 12.11 -9.92
C GLN A 153 -6.33 13.22 -10.83
N GLN A 154 -5.52 14.24 -11.11
CA GLN A 154 -5.91 15.35 -11.98
C GLN A 154 -5.68 15.09 -13.47
N THR A 155 -5.53 13.83 -13.85
CA THR A 155 -5.26 13.45 -15.25
C THR A 155 -6.47 13.52 -16.17
N GLY A 156 -7.68 13.55 -15.60
CA GLY A 156 -8.94 13.45 -16.35
C GLY A 156 -9.21 12.08 -16.97
N LYS A 157 -8.41 11.05 -16.59
CA LYS A 157 -8.52 9.70 -17.13
C LYS A 157 -9.12 8.75 -16.09
N MET A 158 -10.13 8.01 -16.48
CA MET A 158 -10.71 6.95 -15.65
C MET A 158 -9.97 5.62 -15.84
N ASN A 159 -9.68 5.24 -17.07
CA ASN A 159 -8.89 4.05 -17.38
C ASN A 159 -7.42 4.34 -17.11
N GLN A 160 -6.82 3.59 -16.21
CA GLN A 160 -5.43 3.77 -15.77
C GLN A 160 -4.42 2.95 -16.59
N ARG A 161 -4.85 2.32 -17.69
CA ARG A 161 -3.92 1.64 -18.61
C ARG A 161 -3.01 2.66 -19.32
N ASN A 162 -1.77 2.27 -19.52
CA ASN A 162 -0.72 3.08 -20.13
C ASN A 162 -0.52 4.43 -19.39
N GLN A 163 -0.65 4.41 -18.06
CA GLN A 163 -0.42 5.56 -17.20
C GLN A 163 0.78 5.30 -16.28
N ARG A 164 1.50 6.37 -16.00
CA ARG A 164 2.46 6.44 -14.91
C ARG A 164 1.97 7.46 -13.89
N LEU A 165 1.76 7.02 -12.66
CA LEU A 165 1.24 7.83 -11.58
C LEU A 165 2.15 7.72 -10.36
N VAL A 166 2.42 8.84 -9.72
CA VAL A 166 3.05 8.88 -8.41
C VAL A 166 1.94 8.97 -7.37
N LEU A 167 1.81 7.92 -6.57
CA LEU A 167 0.83 7.82 -5.50
C LEU A 167 1.42 8.43 -4.23
N GLU A 168 1.20 9.71 -4.09
CA GLU A 168 1.59 10.52 -2.94
C GLU A 168 0.39 11.37 -2.52
N GLN A 169 0.19 11.54 -1.21
CA GLN A 169 -0.88 12.37 -0.71
C GLN A 169 -0.46 13.85 -0.81
N ASN A 170 -0.96 14.53 -1.81
CA ASN A 170 -0.68 15.92 -2.11
C ASN A 170 -1.95 16.78 -2.13
N ASN A 171 -1.77 18.11 -2.20
CA ASN A 171 -2.90 19.00 -2.43
C ASN A 171 -3.59 18.66 -3.77
N MET A 172 -4.90 18.57 -3.74
CA MET A 172 -5.78 18.22 -4.88
C MET A 172 -5.62 16.79 -5.43
N GLN A 173 -4.90 15.91 -4.73
CA GLN A 173 -4.73 14.51 -5.08
C GLN A 173 -5.02 13.62 -3.88
N ILE A 174 -5.60 12.45 -4.13
CA ILE A 174 -5.79 11.40 -3.13
C ILE A 174 -5.13 10.15 -3.65
N ALA A 175 -4.14 9.64 -2.92
CA ALA A 175 -3.47 8.39 -3.25
C ALA A 175 -4.19 7.22 -2.59
N VAL A 176 -4.68 6.28 -3.39
CA VAL A 176 -5.20 5.00 -2.92
C VAL A 176 -4.54 3.91 -3.77
N PRO A 177 -3.60 3.13 -3.23
CA PRO A 177 -2.85 2.15 -4.00
C PRO A 177 -3.68 0.88 -4.26
N TYR A 178 -4.82 1.08 -4.90
CA TYR A 178 -5.80 0.06 -5.28
C TYR A 178 -6.32 0.32 -6.68
N PHE A 179 -6.40 -0.73 -7.48
CA PHE A 179 -7.15 -0.71 -8.71
C PHE A 179 -8.15 -1.88 -8.78
N ALA A 180 -9.22 -1.68 -9.51
CA ALA A 180 -10.19 -2.71 -9.90
C ALA A 180 -10.11 -2.95 -11.40
N SER A 181 -10.14 -4.23 -11.80
CA SER A 181 -10.17 -4.67 -13.19
C SER A 181 -11.59 -4.99 -13.65
N VAL A 182 -11.84 -4.75 -14.93
CA VAL A 182 -13.10 -5.19 -15.60
C VAL A 182 -13.32 -6.70 -15.53
N LYS A 183 -12.27 -7.49 -15.23
CA LYS A 183 -12.38 -8.93 -14.97
C LYS A 183 -13.00 -9.28 -13.61
N GLY A 184 -13.40 -8.27 -12.82
CA GLY A 184 -14.04 -8.46 -11.53
C GLY A 184 -13.10 -8.80 -10.40
N TYR A 185 -11.83 -8.41 -10.49
CA TYR A 185 -10.89 -8.46 -9.38
C TYR A 185 -10.33 -7.08 -9.04
N GLY A 186 -9.80 -6.94 -7.84
CA GLY A 186 -9.04 -5.79 -7.39
C GLY A 186 -7.69 -6.18 -6.82
N LEU A 187 -6.75 -5.26 -6.88
CA LEU A 187 -5.44 -5.39 -6.26
C LEU A 187 -5.21 -4.19 -5.34
N TYR A 188 -4.97 -4.44 -4.07
CA TYR A 188 -4.60 -3.46 -3.07
C TYR A 188 -3.13 -3.65 -2.68
N TRP A 189 -2.30 -2.64 -2.96
CA TRP A 189 -0.88 -2.61 -2.62
C TRP A 189 -0.70 -1.98 -1.24
N ASP A 190 -0.24 -2.76 -0.26
CA ASP A 190 -0.13 -2.34 1.13
C ASP A 190 1.28 -1.82 1.46
N ASN A 191 1.52 -0.58 1.09
CA ASN A 191 2.75 0.13 1.39
C ASN A 191 2.45 1.62 1.66
N TYR A 192 3.14 2.21 2.64
CA TYR A 192 2.87 3.58 3.12
C TYR A 192 3.86 4.63 2.60
N SER A 193 4.88 4.22 1.86
CA SER A 193 5.81 5.16 1.23
C SER A 193 5.26 5.64 -0.11
N ILE A 194 5.88 6.67 -0.66
CA ILE A 194 5.58 7.13 -2.01
C ILE A 194 5.71 5.94 -2.96
N THR A 195 4.65 5.70 -3.73
CA THR A 195 4.56 4.55 -4.61
C THR A 195 4.35 5.02 -6.05
N THR A 196 5.16 4.56 -6.96
CA THR A 196 4.95 4.74 -8.39
C THR A 196 4.17 3.55 -8.93
N PHE A 197 3.01 3.83 -9.52
CA PHE A 197 2.30 2.92 -10.40
C PHE A 197 2.75 3.20 -11.83
N ASP A 198 3.13 2.16 -12.57
CA ASP A 198 3.56 2.28 -13.95
C ASP A 198 2.96 1.14 -14.79
N ASP A 199 2.12 1.48 -15.76
CA ASP A 199 1.54 0.54 -16.71
C ASP A 199 2.05 0.83 -18.11
N THR A 200 2.78 -0.13 -18.66
CA THR A 200 3.41 -0.07 -19.97
C THR A 200 3.15 -1.35 -20.73
N PRO A 201 3.42 -1.40 -22.04
CA PRO A 201 3.38 -2.64 -22.80
C PRO A 201 4.30 -3.75 -22.26
N MET A 202 5.28 -3.40 -21.40
CA MET A 202 6.21 -4.34 -20.77
C MET A 202 5.65 -4.97 -19.49
N GLY A 203 4.54 -4.47 -19.00
CA GLY A 203 3.85 -4.90 -17.77
C GLY A 203 3.41 -3.76 -16.89
N THR A 204 2.62 -4.10 -15.90
CA THR A 204 2.08 -3.19 -14.88
C THR A 204 2.86 -3.38 -13.59
N SER A 205 3.28 -2.31 -12.93
CA SER A 205 4.06 -2.43 -11.70
C SER A 205 3.67 -1.42 -10.62
N PHE A 206 3.82 -1.84 -9.38
CA PHE A 206 3.93 -0.95 -8.22
C PHE A 206 5.38 -0.94 -7.74
N ARG A 207 5.90 0.24 -7.48
CA ARG A 207 7.23 0.45 -6.92
C ARG A 207 7.16 1.48 -5.81
N SER A 208 7.49 1.06 -4.60
CA SER A 208 7.51 1.90 -3.40
C SER A 208 8.92 2.24 -3.00
N GLU A 209 9.15 3.50 -2.60
CA GLU A 209 10.47 4.01 -2.24
C GLU A 209 11.06 3.36 -1.00
N ALA A 210 10.21 2.87 -0.09
CA ALA A 210 10.65 2.20 1.12
C ALA A 210 9.67 1.10 1.56
N GLY A 211 10.21 -0.04 2.00
CA GLY A 211 9.43 -1.16 2.53
C GLY A 211 10.33 -2.30 3.02
N GLU A 212 9.82 -3.11 3.94
CA GLU A 212 10.52 -4.31 4.45
C GLU A 212 10.12 -5.55 3.65
N ALA A 213 8.99 -5.47 2.95
CA ALA A 213 8.40 -6.56 2.18
C ALA A 213 7.58 -6.01 1.00
N ILE A 214 7.36 -6.85 0.02
CA ILE A 214 6.25 -6.71 -0.90
C ILE A 214 5.03 -7.26 -0.20
N ASP A 215 3.94 -6.49 -0.16
CA ASP A 215 2.69 -6.86 0.49
C ASP A 215 1.52 -6.34 -0.32
N TYR A 216 0.65 -7.23 -0.76
CA TYR A 216 -0.55 -6.85 -1.48
C TYR A 216 -1.69 -7.84 -1.25
N TYR A 217 -2.91 -7.36 -1.47
CA TYR A 217 -4.14 -8.15 -1.39
C TYR A 217 -4.77 -8.26 -2.77
N PHE A 218 -5.10 -9.48 -3.14
CA PHE A 218 -5.92 -9.78 -4.31
C PHE A 218 -7.35 -10.04 -3.86
N LEU A 219 -8.31 -9.35 -4.47
CA LEU A 219 -9.74 -9.39 -4.13
C LEU A 219 -10.55 -9.84 -5.35
N TYR A 220 -11.26 -10.95 -5.26
CA TYR A 220 -12.07 -11.45 -6.36
C TYR A 220 -13.57 -11.31 -6.07
N GLY A 221 -14.21 -10.34 -6.71
CA GLY A 221 -15.66 -10.09 -6.59
C GLY A 221 -16.48 -10.64 -7.75
N GLY A 222 -15.84 -10.98 -8.88
CA GLY A 222 -16.50 -11.40 -10.10
C GLY A 222 -17.14 -10.26 -10.90
N ASN A 223 -17.31 -9.09 -10.30
CA ASN A 223 -17.76 -7.84 -10.94
C ASN A 223 -17.26 -6.63 -10.14
N GLY A 224 -17.41 -5.42 -10.71
CA GLY A 224 -16.90 -4.19 -10.10
C GLY A 224 -17.50 -3.88 -8.74
N ASP A 225 -18.82 -3.96 -8.60
CA ASP A 225 -19.52 -3.63 -7.35
C ASP A 225 -19.12 -4.57 -6.21
N ALA A 226 -19.09 -5.87 -6.47
CA ALA A 226 -18.66 -6.86 -5.50
C ALA A 226 -17.17 -6.69 -5.13
N THR A 227 -16.32 -6.34 -6.09
CA THR A 227 -14.89 -6.09 -5.84
C THR A 227 -14.69 -4.86 -4.94
N VAL A 228 -15.44 -3.79 -5.13
CA VAL A 228 -15.45 -2.61 -4.25
C VAL A 228 -16.00 -2.96 -2.86
N ALA A 229 -17.02 -3.82 -2.78
CA ALA A 229 -17.54 -4.30 -1.50
C ALA A 229 -16.48 -5.10 -0.72
N LEU A 230 -15.65 -5.88 -1.41
CA LEU A 230 -14.52 -6.58 -0.79
C LEU A 230 -13.42 -5.62 -0.31
N LEU A 231 -13.12 -4.57 -1.06
CA LEU A 231 -12.22 -3.52 -0.60
C LEU A 231 -12.73 -2.88 0.70
N ARG A 232 -14.03 -2.57 0.75
CA ARG A 232 -14.67 -2.04 1.95
C ARG A 232 -14.65 -3.03 3.12
N GLN A 233 -14.76 -4.33 2.86
CA GLN A 233 -14.59 -5.37 3.87
C GLN A 233 -13.15 -5.42 4.38
N LEU A 234 -12.17 -5.30 3.49
CA LEU A 234 -10.76 -5.32 3.80
C LEU A 234 -10.33 -4.11 4.64
N SER A 235 -10.70 -2.90 4.19
CA SER A 235 -10.24 -1.62 4.76
C SER A 235 -11.19 -0.99 5.77
N GLY A 236 -12.35 -1.60 5.99
CA GLY A 236 -13.38 -1.07 6.87
C GLY A 236 -14.38 -0.16 6.15
N GLN A 237 -15.46 0.13 6.84
CA GLN A 237 -16.53 0.97 6.33
C GLN A 237 -16.24 2.45 6.63
N ALA A 238 -16.45 3.31 5.64
CA ALA A 238 -16.46 4.74 5.88
C ALA A 238 -17.57 5.09 6.90
N PRO A 239 -17.27 5.90 7.93
CA PRO A 239 -18.28 6.32 8.88
C PRO A 239 -19.31 7.22 8.21
N MET A 240 -20.56 7.17 8.68
CA MET A 240 -21.58 8.14 8.28
C MET A 240 -21.23 9.47 8.92
N VAL A 241 -20.82 10.43 8.12
CA VAL A 241 -20.49 11.78 8.58
C VAL A 241 -21.75 12.67 8.59
N PRO A 242 -21.86 13.68 9.48
CA PRO A 242 -22.95 14.65 9.44
C PRO A 242 -22.98 15.38 8.08
N LEU A 243 -24.19 15.70 7.60
CA LEU A 243 -24.37 16.32 6.28
C LEU A 243 -23.58 17.62 6.08
N TRP A 244 -23.43 18.40 7.14
CA TRP A 244 -22.68 19.67 7.12
C TRP A 244 -21.19 19.48 6.80
N THR A 245 -20.59 18.31 7.06
CA THR A 245 -19.19 18.02 6.70
C THR A 245 -18.96 17.94 5.20
N LEU A 246 -20.01 17.71 4.42
CA LEU A 246 -19.97 17.66 2.96
C LEU A 246 -20.23 19.04 2.32
N GLY A 247 -20.43 20.07 3.14
CA GLY A 247 -20.67 21.43 2.69
C GLY A 247 -19.38 22.22 2.45
N PHE A 248 -19.57 23.51 2.17
CA PHE A 248 -18.46 24.45 1.96
C PHE A 248 -17.80 24.81 3.31
N TRP A 249 -16.48 24.74 3.35
CA TRP A 249 -15.67 25.10 4.49
C TRP A 249 -14.87 26.37 4.19
N LEU A 250 -15.07 27.41 5.02
CA LEU A 250 -14.26 28.61 5.01
C LEU A 250 -13.34 28.60 6.23
N LEU A 251 -12.04 28.55 6.03
CA LEU A 251 -11.04 28.78 7.07
C LEU A 251 -10.61 30.23 6.99
N ALA A 252 -10.94 31.02 8.02
CA ALA A 252 -10.35 32.33 8.22
C ALA A 252 -9.02 32.13 8.98
N VAL A 253 -7.90 32.53 8.37
CA VAL A 253 -6.55 32.56 8.95
C VAL A 253 -6.26 33.94 9.47
#